data_9e59166aeb105b2a074da28d0df92acd
#
_entry.id   9e59166aeb105b2a074da28d0df92acd
#
_cell.length_a   1.000
_cell.length_b   1.000
_cell.length_c   1.000
_cell.angle_alpha   90.00
_cell.angle_beta   90.00
_cell.angle_gamma   90.00
#
_symmetry.space_group_name_H-M   'P 1'
#
loop_
_entity.id
_entity.type
_entity.pdbx_description
1 polymer ?
#
loop_
_entity_poly.entity_id
_entity_poly.type
_entity_poly.pdbx_seq_one_letter_code
_entity_poly.pdbx_strand_id
1 'polypeptide(L)'
;MKAISTSALLMGLVMGPGLLIAESNPPATKPVATQPLATTSVSTTKVKRGELPVKFESSGYFEAVDPTEIRLRLKAYVGDLTIIAIAGNGSAVKKGDVLLEIDPIPLNRQLAVAENDLVAAKANLDKSEADFKLSEASEALVLKTQQNAVADAENGVTWWEQVDGPQMLKQWDLQVKQFKDNVDDRADELDQLKKMYKTEELTSATADIVVKRAVRGLEQGQIQLDMELDRVKKNKTIYYPVSKRVVTDALLRAKQTLASLEIAQVHVKSQWKTILFTSRTAVGTATQKVNELKGDLEKLTVAAPMDGVIWYGQMTSGNWQGGDAKTLRIGEKVAAQQALMTLCVPGKMRVVADMAEGKFFSVPMGTKASVTPVSFPEMRIEGKCDAAPRTAVVTQTGPVYPMAINVGDVNLRLIPGMKATIQLDVPPLVNVMLVPNSAVANGFVWIRDNGVEKKKAVVSGHSDGKSTEIMSGLSEGDEILTQGKP
;
A
#
# COMPACT_ATOMS: atom_id res chain seq x y z
N MET A 1 5.95 -4.67 -33.27
CA MET A 1 7.20 -4.74 -34.04
C MET A 1 8.22 -5.37 -33.13
N LYS A 2 8.43 -6.66 -33.28
CA LYS A 2 9.64 -7.40 -33.69
C LYS A 2 10.87 -6.98 -32.86
N ALA A 3 11.58 -7.84 -32.11
CA ALA A 3 12.12 -9.10 -32.58
C ALA A 3 12.40 -10.05 -31.41
N ILE A 4 12.15 -11.30 -31.65
CA ILE A 4 12.55 -12.53 -31.00
C ILE A 4 14.03 -12.79 -31.38
N SER A 5 14.88 -13.19 -30.45
CA SER A 5 16.16 -13.82 -30.76
C SER A 5 16.35 -15.08 -29.93
N THR A 6 16.21 -16.18 -30.57
CA THR A 6 16.61 -17.56 -30.27
C THR A 6 18.11 -17.76 -30.56
N SER A 7 18.83 -18.47 -29.67
CA SER A 7 20.11 -19.15 -29.98
C SER A 7 20.24 -20.30 -28.99
N ALA A 8 19.98 -21.47 -29.36
CA ALA A 8 20.75 -22.54 -30.03
C ALA A 8 21.89 -23.10 -29.16
N LEU A 9 21.58 -24.28 -28.72
CA LEU A 9 22.30 -25.47 -28.25
C LEU A 9 23.62 -25.73 -29.03
N LEU A 10 24.73 -25.97 -28.34
CA LEU A 10 25.85 -26.67 -28.91
C LEU A 10 26.37 -27.73 -27.92
N MET A 11 26.19 -28.96 -28.32
CA MET A 11 26.64 -30.22 -27.74
C MET A 11 28.09 -30.45 -28.17
N GLY A 12 29.03 -30.54 -27.21
CA GLY A 12 30.42 -30.86 -27.47
C GLY A 12 30.79 -32.21 -26.83
N LEU A 13 30.82 -33.22 -27.64
CA LEU A 13 31.30 -34.57 -27.36
C LEU A 13 32.84 -34.56 -27.44
N VAL A 14 33.57 -34.94 -26.35
CA VAL A 14 34.98 -35.21 -26.41
C VAL A 14 35.22 -36.62 -25.89
N MET A 15 35.66 -37.47 -26.81
CA MET A 15 36.23 -38.81 -26.55
C MET A 15 37.63 -38.68 -25.91
N GLY A 16 37.86 -39.42 -24.83
CA GLY A 16 39.20 -39.66 -24.26
C GLY A 16 39.68 -41.08 -24.56
N PRO A 17 40.98 -41.31 -24.61
CA PRO A 17 41.52 -42.58 -25.04
C PRO A 17 41.65 -43.59 -23.92
N GLY A 18 41.46 -44.85 -24.28
CA GLY A 18 41.56 -46.00 -23.41
C GLY A 18 42.98 -46.29 -22.90
N LEU A 19 43.04 -46.90 -21.75
CA LEU A 19 44.26 -47.47 -21.23
C LEU A 19 44.10 -48.97 -20.98
N LEU A 20 45.06 -49.71 -21.48
CA LEU A 20 45.16 -51.13 -21.56
C LEU A 20 45.20 -51.85 -20.18
N ILE A 21 44.47 -52.97 -20.12
CA ILE A 21 44.49 -53.94 -19.03
C ILE A 21 45.72 -54.83 -19.22
N ALA A 22 46.57 -54.90 -18.19
CA ALA A 22 47.60 -55.91 -18.11
C ALA A 22 47.20 -56.97 -17.06
N GLU A 23 46.89 -58.12 -17.54
CA GLU A 23 46.77 -59.35 -16.70
C GLU A 23 48.10 -59.68 -16.11
N SER A 24 48.15 -59.92 -14.81
CA SER A 24 49.28 -60.67 -14.17
C SER A 24 48.70 -61.76 -13.27
N ASN A 25 49.07 -62.98 -13.62
CA ASN A 25 48.77 -64.22 -12.92
C ASN A 25 49.32 -64.25 -11.49
N PRO A 26 48.66 -64.95 -10.55
CA PRO A 26 49.17 -65.14 -9.18
C PRO A 26 50.19 -66.25 -9.04
N PRO A 27 51.17 -66.11 -8.13
CA PRO A 27 52.02 -67.20 -7.78
C PRO A 27 51.42 -68.11 -6.69
N ALA A 28 51.80 -69.38 -6.78
CA ALA A 28 51.30 -70.49 -6.05
C ALA A 28 51.42 -70.43 -4.52
N THR A 29 50.37 -70.93 -3.88
CA THR A 29 50.26 -71.16 -2.42
C THR A 29 51.11 -72.23 -1.90
N LYS A 30 51.84 -71.98 -0.78
CA LYS A 30 52.34 -72.96 0.16
C LYS A 30 51.42 -73.08 1.37
N PRO A 31 51.14 -74.23 1.94
CA PRO A 31 50.25 -74.40 3.07
C PRO A 31 50.93 -73.93 4.37
N VAL A 32 50.20 -73.00 5.08
CA VAL A 32 50.55 -72.59 6.43
C VAL A 32 49.73 -73.37 7.43
N ALA A 33 50.43 -73.94 8.40
CA ALA A 33 49.95 -74.79 9.48
C ALA A 33 48.87 -74.08 10.32
N THR A 34 47.83 -74.78 10.62
CA THR A 34 46.70 -74.39 11.52
C THR A 34 47.26 -74.31 12.95
N GLN A 35 47.32 -73.07 13.47
CA GLN A 35 47.40 -72.87 14.92
C GLN A 35 45.99 -72.84 15.53
N PRO A 36 45.77 -73.39 16.73
CA PRO A 36 44.48 -73.40 17.36
C PRO A 36 44.05 -71.95 17.78
N LEU A 37 42.84 -71.56 17.47
CA LEU A 37 42.23 -70.31 17.94
C LEU A 37 42.27 -70.25 19.47
N ALA A 38 42.96 -69.24 19.99
CA ALA A 38 42.81 -68.84 21.38
C ALA A 38 41.40 -68.44 21.62
N THR A 39 40.65 -69.15 22.43
CA THR A 39 39.36 -68.78 22.97
C THR A 39 39.52 -67.50 23.80
N THR A 40 39.33 -66.32 23.18
CA THR A 40 39.22 -65.06 23.90
C THR A 40 37.93 -65.15 24.75
N SER A 41 38.09 -65.26 26.05
CA SER A 41 37.00 -65.22 27.00
C SER A 41 36.37 -63.84 26.88
N VAL A 42 35.27 -63.74 26.14
CA VAL A 42 34.47 -62.47 26.01
C VAL A 42 33.85 -62.24 27.36
N SER A 43 34.25 -61.15 28.05
CA SER A 43 33.70 -60.75 29.30
C SER A 43 32.26 -60.31 29.12
N THR A 44 31.37 -60.81 29.98
CA THR A 44 29.95 -60.44 30.02
C THR A 44 29.68 -59.51 31.20
N THR A 45 28.74 -58.65 31.05
CA THR A 45 28.22 -57.79 32.15
C THR A 45 26.69 -57.83 32.17
N LYS A 46 26.10 -57.67 33.34
CA LYS A 46 24.63 -57.60 33.47
C LYS A 46 24.18 -56.18 33.32
N VAL A 47 23.11 -55.98 32.56
CA VAL A 47 22.40 -54.69 32.46
C VAL A 47 21.86 -54.32 33.83
N LYS A 48 22.23 -53.14 34.34
CA LYS A 48 21.78 -52.61 35.60
C LYS A 48 21.15 -51.25 35.40
N ARG A 49 20.20 -50.90 36.26
CA ARG A 49 19.72 -49.53 36.34
C ARG A 49 20.66 -48.72 37.24
N GLY A 50 20.92 -47.50 36.83
CA GLY A 50 21.81 -46.61 37.56
C GLY A 50 21.57 -45.15 37.23
N GLU A 51 22.44 -44.30 37.68
CA GLU A 51 22.46 -42.86 37.39
C GLU A 51 23.49 -42.60 36.31
N LEU A 52 23.10 -41.84 35.29
CA LEU A 52 23.99 -41.41 34.21
C LEU A 52 24.25 -39.90 34.33
N PRO A 53 25.46 -39.49 34.73
CA PRO A 53 25.81 -38.08 34.73
C PRO A 53 25.91 -37.59 33.28
N VAL A 54 25.04 -36.66 32.90
CA VAL A 54 24.99 -36.09 31.56
C VAL A 54 25.67 -34.74 31.57
N LYS A 55 26.81 -34.62 30.86
CA LYS A 55 27.45 -33.32 30.63
C LYS A 55 27.06 -32.81 29.27
N PHE A 56 26.37 -31.70 29.22
CA PHE A 56 26.08 -31.02 27.96
C PHE A 56 27.13 -29.93 27.75
N GLU A 57 27.88 -30.08 26.70
CA GLU A 57 28.75 -29.02 26.17
C GLU A 57 28.15 -28.47 24.89
N SER A 58 28.09 -27.15 24.80
CA SER A 58 27.63 -26.43 23.64
C SER A 58 28.54 -25.25 23.35
N SER A 59 28.60 -24.84 22.12
CA SER A 59 29.21 -23.58 21.70
C SER A 59 28.13 -22.49 21.66
N GLY A 60 28.53 -21.29 22.00
CA GLY A 60 27.67 -20.14 21.94
C GLY A 60 28.46 -18.86 21.71
N TYR A 61 27.77 -17.75 21.80
CA TYR A 61 28.38 -16.43 21.64
C TYR A 61 27.77 -15.44 22.62
N PHE A 62 28.57 -14.44 22.99
CA PHE A 62 28.12 -13.33 23.81
C PHE A 62 27.28 -12.38 22.97
N GLU A 63 26.12 -12.01 23.48
CA GLU A 63 25.21 -11.04 22.89
C GLU A 63 24.90 -9.95 23.91
N ALA A 64 24.81 -8.70 23.44
CA ALA A 64 24.40 -7.61 24.32
C ALA A 64 22.93 -7.76 24.73
N VAL A 65 22.63 -7.46 25.98
CA VAL A 65 21.25 -7.33 26.44
C VAL A 65 20.73 -5.98 25.95
N ASP A 66 19.58 -5.98 25.25
CA ASP A 66 18.91 -4.79 24.70
C ASP A 66 19.79 -3.90 23.81
N PRO A 67 20.37 -4.44 22.71
CA PRO A 67 21.12 -3.64 21.77
C PRO A 67 20.21 -2.63 21.07
N THR A 68 20.61 -1.35 21.06
CA THR A 68 19.86 -0.31 20.37
C THR A 68 20.48 -0.02 19.01
N GLU A 69 19.76 -0.34 17.94
CA GLU A 69 20.19 -0.07 16.57
C GLU A 69 20.00 1.39 16.20
N ILE A 70 21.02 2.01 15.69
CA ILE A 70 21.02 3.39 15.20
C ILE A 70 20.82 3.36 13.68
N ARG A 71 19.66 3.94 13.26
CA ARG A 71 19.23 4.02 11.86
C ARG A 71 18.82 5.44 11.53
N LEU A 72 19.13 5.90 10.33
CA LEU A 72 18.60 7.15 9.79
C LEU A 72 17.16 6.92 9.29
N ARG A 73 16.18 7.34 10.08
CA ARG A 73 14.75 7.17 9.76
C ARG A 73 14.20 8.43 9.07
N LEU A 74 14.57 8.63 7.80
CA LEU A 74 14.06 9.70 6.96
C LEU A 74 12.73 9.30 6.34
N LYS A 75 11.83 10.29 6.15
CA LYS A 75 10.47 10.09 5.63
C LYS A 75 10.32 10.52 4.17
N ALA A 76 10.88 11.66 3.84
CA ALA A 76 10.66 12.34 2.57
C ALA A 76 11.91 12.49 1.70
N TYR A 77 13.09 12.49 2.32
CA TYR A 77 14.35 12.63 1.59
C TYR A 77 14.67 11.34 0.80
N VAL A 78 14.97 11.52 -0.47
CA VAL A 78 15.44 10.45 -1.36
C VAL A 78 16.75 10.91 -1.97
N GLY A 79 17.84 10.20 -1.67
CA GLY A 79 19.16 10.51 -2.18
C GLY A 79 20.29 9.95 -1.34
N ASP A 80 21.51 10.20 -1.77
CA ASP A 80 22.71 9.80 -1.06
C ASP A 80 22.89 10.62 0.22
N LEU A 81 23.29 9.94 1.29
CA LEU A 81 23.58 10.49 2.59
C LEU A 81 25.07 10.35 2.83
N THR A 82 25.83 11.45 2.80
CA THR A 82 27.26 11.44 2.99
C THR A 82 27.61 11.76 4.46
N ILE A 83 28.45 10.93 5.07
CA ILE A 83 28.89 11.10 6.46
C ILE A 83 29.92 12.23 6.51
N ILE A 84 29.70 13.24 7.39
CA ILE A 84 30.67 14.32 7.65
C ILE A 84 31.36 14.18 9.02
N ALA A 85 30.68 13.57 10.00
CA ALA A 85 31.27 13.22 11.29
C ALA A 85 30.70 11.87 11.78
N ILE A 86 31.53 11.09 12.46
CA ILE A 86 31.14 9.79 13.03
C ILE A 86 31.94 9.49 14.28
N ALA A 87 31.29 8.97 15.31
CA ALA A 87 31.93 8.49 16.52
C ALA A 87 32.70 7.18 16.23
N GLY A 88 33.88 7.01 16.84
CA GLY A 88 34.75 5.87 16.58
C GLY A 88 34.14 4.52 16.98
N ASN A 89 34.43 3.48 16.19
CA ASN A 89 34.01 2.12 16.52
C ASN A 89 34.63 1.66 17.85
N GLY A 90 33.84 1.10 18.76
CA GLY A 90 34.27 0.69 20.09
C GLY A 90 34.40 1.86 21.09
N SER A 91 34.03 3.08 20.74
CA SER A 91 34.08 4.22 21.66
C SER A 91 32.93 4.19 22.67
N ALA A 92 33.23 4.59 23.89
CA ALA A 92 32.21 4.83 24.91
C ALA A 92 31.57 6.20 24.69
N VAL A 93 30.27 6.27 24.75
CA VAL A 93 29.47 7.50 24.57
C VAL A 93 28.45 7.65 25.66
N LYS A 94 28.10 8.91 25.96
CA LYS A 94 27.05 9.28 26.88
C LYS A 94 25.77 9.64 26.13
N LYS A 95 24.65 9.56 26.80
CA LYS A 95 23.38 10.03 26.27
C LYS A 95 23.48 11.48 25.83
N GLY A 96 23.12 11.74 24.55
CA GLY A 96 23.19 13.05 23.93
C GLY A 96 24.47 13.32 23.11
N ASP A 97 25.50 12.48 23.23
CA ASP A 97 26.72 12.64 22.39
C ASP A 97 26.36 12.41 20.91
N VAL A 98 26.97 13.18 20.02
CA VAL A 98 26.76 13.04 18.56
C VAL A 98 27.45 11.76 18.08
N LEU A 99 26.67 10.85 17.54
CA LEU A 99 27.14 9.56 16.99
C LEU A 99 27.50 9.67 15.51
N LEU A 100 26.66 10.39 14.78
CA LEU A 100 26.74 10.51 13.33
C LEU A 100 26.20 11.87 12.90
N GLU A 101 26.88 12.50 11.96
CA GLU A 101 26.41 13.71 11.30
C GLU A 101 26.49 13.53 9.78
N ILE A 102 25.41 13.87 9.10
CA ILE A 102 25.25 13.72 7.65
C ILE A 102 25.28 15.10 7.00
N ASP A 103 25.86 15.19 5.79
CA ASP A 103 25.88 16.42 5.00
C ASP A 103 24.44 16.92 4.71
N PRO A 104 24.07 18.11 5.23
CA PRO A 104 22.73 18.66 5.03
C PRO A 104 22.53 19.31 3.65
N ILE A 105 23.60 19.56 2.87
CA ILE A 105 23.53 20.32 1.61
C ILE A 105 22.54 19.69 0.60
N PRO A 106 22.57 18.37 0.32
CA PRO A 106 21.65 17.77 -0.64
C PRO A 106 20.20 17.87 -0.19
N LEU A 107 19.92 17.69 1.11
CA LEU A 107 18.58 17.79 1.67
C LEU A 107 18.09 19.23 1.64
N ASN A 108 18.92 20.22 1.98
CA ASN A 108 18.58 21.65 1.90
C ASN A 108 18.22 22.07 0.47
N ARG A 109 18.87 21.51 -0.56
CA ARG A 109 18.51 21.76 -1.95
C ARG A 109 17.11 21.21 -2.27
N GLN A 110 16.79 19.99 -1.82
CA GLN A 110 15.44 19.41 -2.00
C GLN A 110 14.39 20.20 -1.21
N LEU A 111 14.72 20.66 -0.02
CA LEU A 111 13.83 21.50 0.78
C LEU A 111 13.52 22.83 0.07
N ALA A 112 14.54 23.51 -0.46
CA ALA A 112 14.33 24.74 -1.22
C ALA A 112 13.44 24.55 -2.46
N VAL A 113 13.60 23.44 -3.18
CA VAL A 113 12.71 23.08 -4.30
C VAL A 113 11.27 22.87 -3.79
N ALA A 114 11.09 22.09 -2.73
CA ALA A 114 9.77 21.83 -2.16
C ALA A 114 9.10 23.11 -1.60
N GLU A 115 9.86 24.05 -1.05
CA GLU A 115 9.33 25.35 -0.62
C GLU A 115 8.89 26.21 -1.81
N ASN A 116 9.62 26.20 -2.92
CA ASN A 116 9.21 26.86 -4.15
C ASN A 116 7.93 26.23 -4.74
N ASP A 117 7.84 24.89 -4.73
CA ASP A 117 6.64 24.17 -5.17
C ASP A 117 5.42 24.53 -4.31
N LEU A 118 5.63 24.70 -3.00
CA LEU A 118 4.56 25.14 -2.09
C LEU A 118 4.11 26.58 -2.40
N VAL A 119 5.05 27.49 -2.69
CA VAL A 119 4.73 28.86 -3.10
C VAL A 119 3.93 28.86 -4.40
N ALA A 120 4.33 28.07 -5.39
CA ALA A 120 3.64 27.95 -6.65
C ALA A 120 2.23 27.33 -6.47
N ALA A 121 2.09 26.30 -5.63
CA ALA A 121 0.80 25.70 -5.33
C ALA A 121 -0.16 26.69 -4.65
N LYS A 122 0.33 27.51 -3.71
CA LYS A 122 -0.46 28.57 -3.07
C LYS A 122 -0.91 29.64 -4.08
N ALA A 123 -0.01 30.12 -4.92
CA ALA A 123 -0.33 31.09 -5.96
C ALA A 123 -1.39 30.57 -6.94
N ASN A 124 -1.32 29.27 -7.30
CA ASN A 124 -2.32 28.64 -8.13
C ASN A 124 -3.68 28.52 -7.43
N LEU A 125 -3.70 28.24 -6.13
CA LEU A 125 -4.95 28.25 -5.35
C LEU A 125 -5.57 29.64 -5.30
N ASP A 126 -4.76 30.67 -4.97
CA ASP A 126 -5.21 32.06 -4.91
C ASP A 126 -5.80 32.53 -6.25
N LYS A 127 -5.14 32.17 -7.36
CA LYS A 127 -5.64 32.42 -8.71
C LYS A 127 -7.00 31.71 -8.94
N SER A 128 -7.08 30.42 -8.60
CA SER A 128 -8.31 29.65 -8.81
C SER A 128 -9.47 30.19 -7.96
N GLU A 129 -9.20 30.69 -6.76
CA GLU A 129 -10.21 31.33 -5.90
C GLU A 129 -10.66 32.68 -6.45
N ALA A 130 -9.74 33.47 -7.04
CA ALA A 130 -10.07 34.71 -7.71
C ALA A 130 -10.89 34.48 -8.97
N ASP A 131 -10.51 33.54 -9.81
CA ASP A 131 -11.21 33.15 -11.03
C ASP A 131 -12.62 32.61 -10.73
N PHE A 132 -12.76 31.84 -9.66
CA PHE A 132 -14.08 31.37 -9.20
C PHE A 132 -15.00 32.53 -8.81
N LYS A 133 -14.51 33.51 -8.02
CA LYS A 133 -15.30 34.70 -7.64
C LYS A 133 -15.72 35.51 -8.85
N LEU A 134 -14.84 35.69 -9.84
CA LEU A 134 -15.17 36.39 -11.08
C LEU A 134 -16.23 35.63 -11.88
N SER A 135 -16.11 34.32 -12.02
CA SER A 135 -17.11 33.46 -12.67
C SER A 135 -18.46 33.57 -11.97
N GLU A 136 -18.50 33.48 -10.63
CA GLU A 136 -19.73 33.59 -9.85
C GLU A 136 -20.45 34.95 -10.04
N ALA A 137 -19.67 36.04 -10.03
CA ALA A 137 -20.23 37.37 -10.29
C ALA A 137 -20.77 37.52 -11.71
N SER A 138 -20.06 37.02 -12.71
CA SER A 138 -20.48 37.01 -14.11
C SER A 138 -21.78 36.22 -14.31
N GLU A 139 -21.83 35.00 -13.74
CA GLU A 139 -23.00 34.13 -13.83
C GLU A 139 -24.24 34.75 -13.16
N ALA A 140 -24.07 35.41 -12.00
CA ALA A 140 -25.15 36.11 -11.32
C ALA A 140 -25.71 37.23 -12.19
N LEU A 141 -24.85 37.98 -12.89
CA LEU A 141 -25.32 39.05 -13.80
C LEU A 141 -26.07 38.48 -14.99
N VAL A 142 -25.58 37.42 -15.63
CA VAL A 142 -26.25 36.76 -16.77
C VAL A 142 -27.60 36.20 -16.35
N LEU A 143 -27.68 35.55 -15.19
CA LEU A 143 -28.95 35.03 -14.65
C LEU A 143 -29.95 36.14 -14.40
N LYS A 144 -29.54 37.24 -13.76
CA LYS A 144 -30.40 38.41 -13.51
C LYS A 144 -30.90 39.03 -14.80
N THR A 145 -30.02 39.16 -15.80
CA THR A 145 -30.44 39.69 -17.13
C THR A 145 -31.49 38.80 -17.77
N GLN A 146 -31.35 37.49 -17.69
CA GLN A 146 -32.34 36.56 -18.25
C GLN A 146 -33.64 36.54 -17.44
N GLN A 147 -33.60 36.69 -16.12
CA GLN A 147 -34.79 36.85 -15.28
C GLN A 147 -35.57 38.11 -15.66
N ASN A 148 -34.88 39.22 -15.92
CA ASN A 148 -35.50 40.43 -16.42
C ASN A 148 -36.16 40.20 -17.80
N ALA A 149 -35.48 39.49 -18.73
CA ALA A 149 -36.06 39.17 -20.03
C ALA A 149 -37.32 38.28 -19.93
N VAL A 150 -37.41 37.39 -18.95
CA VAL A 150 -38.63 36.62 -18.66
C VAL A 150 -39.72 37.55 -18.16
N ALA A 151 -39.41 38.44 -17.21
CA ALA A 151 -40.39 39.41 -16.68
C ALA A 151 -40.92 40.35 -17.77
N ASP A 152 -40.06 40.85 -18.65
CA ASP A 152 -40.44 41.67 -19.78
C ASP A 152 -41.36 40.92 -20.76
N ALA A 153 -41.07 39.66 -21.05
CA ALA A 153 -41.92 38.82 -21.89
C ALA A 153 -43.28 38.49 -21.23
N GLU A 154 -43.32 38.29 -19.91
CA GLU A 154 -44.57 38.13 -19.12
C GLU A 154 -45.43 39.39 -19.19
N ASN A 155 -44.81 40.55 -18.99
CA ASN A 155 -45.47 41.84 -19.14
C ASN A 155 -46.01 42.01 -20.57
N GLY A 156 -45.23 41.61 -21.58
CA GLY A 156 -45.65 41.65 -22.99
C GLY A 156 -46.88 40.78 -23.26
N VAL A 157 -46.96 39.58 -22.72
CA VAL A 157 -48.16 38.71 -22.83
C VAL A 157 -49.34 39.35 -22.13
N THR A 158 -49.14 39.86 -20.91
CA THR A 158 -50.22 40.54 -20.12
C THR A 158 -50.75 41.74 -20.84
N TRP A 159 -49.88 42.60 -21.39
CA TRP A 159 -50.24 43.77 -22.16
C TRP A 159 -51.00 43.37 -23.43
N TRP A 160 -50.56 42.38 -24.15
CA TRP A 160 -51.25 41.90 -25.34
C TRP A 160 -52.68 41.41 -24.98
N GLU A 161 -52.85 40.63 -23.90
CA GLU A 161 -54.16 40.09 -23.49
C GLU A 161 -55.15 41.19 -23.00
N GLN A 162 -54.61 42.15 -22.29
CA GLN A 162 -55.46 43.21 -21.69
C GLN A 162 -55.70 44.40 -22.60
N VAL A 163 -54.78 44.73 -23.49
CA VAL A 163 -54.82 45.97 -24.26
C VAL A 163 -54.81 45.68 -25.76
N ASP A 164 -53.74 45.17 -26.32
CA ASP A 164 -53.54 45.10 -27.78
C ASP A 164 -54.56 44.16 -28.46
N GLY A 165 -54.77 43.01 -27.91
CA GLY A 165 -55.69 42.00 -28.45
C GLY A 165 -57.15 42.52 -28.48
N PRO A 166 -57.70 43.00 -27.36
CA PRO A 166 -59.02 43.59 -27.33
C PRO A 166 -59.20 44.84 -28.25
N GLN A 167 -58.14 45.68 -28.29
CA GLN A 167 -58.15 46.85 -29.20
C GLN A 167 -58.24 46.46 -30.68
N MET A 168 -57.42 45.45 -31.08
CA MET A 168 -57.47 44.93 -32.45
C MET A 168 -58.87 44.42 -32.83
N LEU A 169 -59.46 43.61 -31.96
CA LEU A 169 -60.82 43.09 -32.19
C LEU A 169 -61.81 44.22 -32.31
N LYS A 170 -61.78 45.18 -31.39
CA LYS A 170 -62.68 46.35 -31.41
C LYS A 170 -62.51 47.22 -32.67
N GLN A 171 -61.26 47.39 -33.13
CA GLN A 171 -61.00 48.17 -34.34
C GLN A 171 -61.59 47.49 -35.59
N TRP A 172 -61.41 46.16 -35.73
CA TRP A 172 -62.00 45.41 -36.83
C TRP A 172 -63.56 45.43 -36.77
N ASP A 173 -64.14 45.31 -35.58
CA ASP A 173 -65.59 45.38 -35.42
C ASP A 173 -66.16 46.79 -35.78
N LEU A 174 -65.43 47.86 -35.43
CA LEU A 174 -65.78 49.23 -35.83
C LEU A 174 -65.69 49.43 -37.34
N GLN A 175 -64.67 48.83 -38.01
CA GLN A 175 -64.54 48.88 -39.48
C GLN A 175 -65.75 48.20 -40.14
N VAL A 176 -66.14 47.01 -39.72
CA VAL A 176 -67.31 46.31 -40.25
C VAL A 176 -68.57 47.16 -40.02
N LYS A 177 -68.73 47.73 -38.84
CA LYS A 177 -69.84 48.58 -38.52
C LYS A 177 -69.96 49.80 -39.47
N GLN A 178 -68.85 50.49 -39.74
CA GLN A 178 -68.80 51.63 -40.68
C GLN A 178 -69.22 51.23 -42.11
N PHE A 179 -68.78 50.09 -42.58
CA PHE A 179 -69.21 49.59 -43.91
C PHE A 179 -70.65 49.17 -43.89
N LYS A 180 -71.18 48.62 -42.84
CA LYS A 180 -72.59 48.26 -42.68
C LYS A 180 -73.44 49.49 -42.62
N ASP A 181 -73.11 50.50 -41.75
CA ASP A 181 -73.79 51.72 -41.67
C ASP A 181 -73.89 52.47 -43.05
N ASN A 182 -72.80 52.44 -43.88
CA ASN A 182 -72.76 52.95 -45.23
C ASN A 182 -73.69 52.19 -46.18
N VAL A 183 -73.84 50.88 -46.05
CA VAL A 183 -74.80 50.10 -46.84
C VAL A 183 -76.27 50.43 -46.44
N ASP A 184 -76.52 50.53 -45.15
CA ASP A 184 -77.82 50.88 -44.58
C ASP A 184 -78.23 52.29 -45.05
N ASP A 185 -77.31 53.27 -44.97
CA ASP A 185 -77.56 54.66 -45.49
C ASP A 185 -77.94 54.69 -47.00
N ARG A 186 -77.17 53.89 -47.82
CA ARG A 186 -77.44 53.76 -49.27
C ARG A 186 -78.78 53.06 -49.54
N ALA A 187 -79.16 52.11 -48.70
CA ALA A 187 -80.43 51.39 -48.84
C ALA A 187 -81.63 52.33 -48.50
N ASP A 188 -81.49 53.13 -47.44
CA ASP A 188 -82.47 54.13 -47.07
C ASP A 188 -82.62 55.22 -48.11
N GLU A 189 -81.47 55.74 -48.68
CA GLU A 189 -81.45 56.66 -49.76
C GLU A 189 -82.25 56.12 -50.99
N LEU A 190 -81.93 54.85 -51.38
CA LEU A 190 -82.60 54.17 -52.50
C LEU A 190 -84.13 54.06 -52.19
N ASP A 191 -84.53 53.69 -50.97
CA ASP A 191 -85.96 53.59 -50.63
C ASP A 191 -86.63 54.90 -50.65
N GLN A 192 -86.00 55.97 -50.14
CA GLN A 192 -86.52 57.36 -50.25
C GLN A 192 -86.65 57.78 -51.69
N LEU A 193 -85.62 57.56 -52.53
CA LEU A 193 -85.69 57.86 -53.97
C LEU A 193 -86.80 57.11 -54.66
N LYS A 194 -87.00 55.84 -54.38
CA LYS A 194 -88.09 55.02 -54.94
C LYS A 194 -89.47 55.57 -54.51
N LYS A 195 -89.59 55.98 -53.24
CA LYS A 195 -90.84 56.58 -52.72
C LYS A 195 -91.13 57.93 -53.37
N MET A 196 -90.13 58.79 -53.50
CA MET A 196 -90.22 60.08 -54.09
C MET A 196 -90.66 60.05 -55.56
N TYR A 197 -89.99 59.14 -56.34
CA TYR A 197 -90.30 58.96 -57.78
C TYR A 197 -91.56 58.17 -58.05
N LYS A 198 -92.21 57.57 -57.08
CA LYS A 198 -93.55 56.97 -57.21
C LYS A 198 -94.63 58.02 -57.07
N THR A 199 -94.42 59.18 -56.42
CA THR A 199 -95.36 60.21 -56.10
C THR A 199 -95.31 61.46 -57.02
N GLU A 200 -94.21 61.63 -57.78
CA GLU A 200 -94.01 62.74 -58.69
C GLU A 200 -94.12 62.32 -60.17
N GLU A 201 -94.98 63.10 -61.01
CA GLU A 201 -95.05 62.91 -62.47
C GLU A 201 -93.83 63.50 -63.20
N LEU A 202 -92.66 63.06 -62.92
CA LEU A 202 -91.42 63.39 -63.63
C LEU A 202 -91.24 62.46 -64.83
N THR A 203 -90.63 62.99 -65.92
CA THR A 203 -90.33 62.20 -67.15
C THR A 203 -89.56 60.91 -66.77
N SER A 204 -90.15 59.74 -67.07
CA SER A 204 -89.76 58.40 -66.62
C SER A 204 -88.32 58.04 -66.92
N ALA A 205 -87.62 58.60 -67.88
CA ALA A 205 -86.25 58.33 -68.27
C ALA A 205 -85.20 58.84 -67.28
N THR A 206 -85.38 60.03 -66.64
CA THR A 206 -84.42 60.63 -65.70
C THR A 206 -84.57 59.96 -64.35
N ALA A 207 -85.77 59.66 -63.88
CA ALA A 207 -86.02 58.89 -62.67
C ALA A 207 -85.39 57.50 -62.69
N ASP A 208 -85.52 56.81 -63.82
CA ASP A 208 -84.91 55.49 -64.01
C ASP A 208 -83.35 55.49 -63.92
N ILE A 209 -82.73 56.54 -64.49
CA ILE A 209 -81.27 56.70 -64.44
C ILE A 209 -80.77 56.91 -62.99
N VAL A 210 -81.47 57.77 -62.21
CA VAL A 210 -81.10 58.10 -60.81
C VAL A 210 -81.32 56.87 -59.91
N VAL A 211 -82.42 56.15 -60.00
CA VAL A 211 -82.70 54.94 -59.28
C VAL A 211 -81.66 53.81 -59.64
N LYS A 212 -81.40 53.65 -60.97
CA LYS A 212 -80.38 52.68 -61.40
C LYS A 212 -78.97 53.02 -60.88
N ARG A 213 -78.62 54.28 -60.72
CA ARG A 213 -77.35 54.74 -60.15
C ARG A 213 -77.32 54.40 -58.65
N ALA A 214 -78.44 54.69 -57.91
CA ALA A 214 -78.57 54.35 -56.48
C ALA A 214 -78.49 52.83 -56.25
N VAL A 215 -79.16 52.00 -57.09
CA VAL A 215 -79.10 50.55 -57.04
C VAL A 215 -77.60 50.06 -57.21
N ARG A 216 -76.94 50.57 -58.23
CA ARG A 216 -75.49 50.22 -58.42
C ARG A 216 -74.64 50.71 -57.28
N GLY A 217 -74.98 51.89 -56.68
CA GLY A 217 -74.29 52.38 -55.47
C GLY A 217 -74.45 51.43 -54.26
N LEU A 218 -75.71 50.94 -54.07
CA LEU A 218 -76.01 49.98 -53.02
C LEU A 218 -75.28 48.62 -53.28
N GLU A 219 -75.36 48.07 -54.51
CA GLU A 219 -74.65 46.84 -54.89
C GLU A 219 -73.13 46.99 -54.66
N GLN A 220 -72.57 48.11 -54.99
CA GLN A 220 -71.15 48.42 -54.77
C GLN A 220 -70.84 48.49 -53.25
N GLY A 221 -71.72 49.06 -52.43
CA GLY A 221 -71.62 49.08 -50.99
C GLY A 221 -71.69 47.71 -50.38
N GLN A 222 -72.59 46.84 -50.88
CA GLN A 222 -72.73 45.45 -50.41
C GLN A 222 -71.43 44.64 -50.74
N ILE A 223 -70.87 44.73 -51.94
CA ILE A 223 -69.65 44.11 -52.31
C ILE A 223 -68.49 44.54 -51.40
N GLN A 224 -68.39 45.84 -51.09
CA GLN A 224 -67.38 46.39 -50.20
C GLN A 224 -67.55 45.82 -48.74
N LEU A 225 -68.75 45.71 -48.21
CA LEU A 225 -69.09 45.13 -46.96
C LEU A 225 -68.70 43.66 -46.91
N ASP A 226 -69.01 42.86 -47.94
CA ASP A 226 -68.66 41.43 -48.02
C ASP A 226 -67.15 41.27 -48.04
N MET A 227 -66.42 42.06 -48.84
CA MET A 227 -65.00 42.08 -48.86
C MET A 227 -64.39 42.38 -47.44
N GLU A 228 -65.01 43.35 -46.73
CA GLU A 228 -64.54 43.70 -45.40
C GLU A 228 -64.82 42.59 -44.37
N LEU A 229 -66.01 41.97 -44.44
CA LEU A 229 -66.38 40.84 -43.58
C LEU A 229 -65.40 39.67 -43.77
N ASP A 230 -65.04 39.32 -45.04
CA ASP A 230 -64.07 38.32 -45.33
C ASP A 230 -62.65 38.66 -44.81
N ARG A 231 -62.27 39.95 -44.95
CA ARG A 231 -61.02 40.47 -44.40
C ARG A 231 -60.97 40.35 -42.89
N VAL A 232 -61.98 40.77 -42.19
CA VAL A 232 -62.09 40.73 -40.75
C VAL A 232 -62.20 39.29 -40.28
N LYS A 233 -62.92 38.42 -40.96
CA LYS A 233 -62.94 36.98 -40.71
C LYS A 233 -61.55 36.39 -40.80
N LYS A 234 -60.76 36.65 -41.82
CA LYS A 234 -59.36 36.24 -42.00
C LYS A 234 -58.48 36.77 -40.84
N ASN A 235 -58.64 38.04 -40.49
CA ASN A 235 -57.91 38.68 -39.41
C ASN A 235 -58.17 37.98 -38.05
N LYS A 236 -59.48 37.75 -37.73
CA LYS A 236 -59.83 37.05 -36.48
C LYS A 236 -59.43 35.61 -36.43
N THR A 237 -59.48 34.89 -37.57
CA THR A 237 -59.17 33.43 -37.59
C THR A 237 -57.69 33.11 -37.78
N ILE A 238 -56.91 33.97 -38.43
CA ILE A 238 -55.53 33.74 -38.74
C ILE A 238 -54.59 34.72 -38.01
N TYR A 239 -54.74 36.02 -38.24
CA TYR A 239 -53.80 37.04 -37.74
C TYR A 239 -53.84 37.19 -36.21
N TYR A 240 -55.03 37.19 -35.61
CA TYR A 240 -55.19 37.31 -34.17
C TYR A 240 -54.50 36.15 -33.39
N PRO A 241 -54.76 34.87 -33.71
CA PRO A 241 -54.06 33.77 -33.06
C PRO A 241 -52.54 33.79 -33.31
N VAL A 242 -52.09 34.18 -34.50
CA VAL A 242 -50.68 34.31 -34.82
C VAL A 242 -50.00 35.38 -33.96
N SER A 243 -50.63 36.57 -33.85
CA SER A 243 -50.12 37.65 -32.99
C SER A 243 -50.04 37.23 -31.52
N LYS A 244 -51.08 36.54 -30.99
CA LYS A 244 -51.04 35.96 -29.66
C LYS A 244 -49.87 34.98 -29.49
N ARG A 245 -49.71 34.09 -30.46
CA ARG A 245 -48.64 33.10 -30.43
C ARG A 245 -47.25 33.73 -30.43
N VAL A 246 -47.02 34.81 -31.15
CA VAL A 246 -45.72 35.50 -31.18
C VAL A 246 -45.27 35.93 -29.77
N VAL A 247 -46.16 36.54 -28.99
CA VAL A 247 -45.84 37.00 -27.62
C VAL A 247 -45.72 35.81 -26.64
N THR A 248 -46.57 34.78 -26.77
CA THR A 248 -46.49 33.59 -25.93
C THR A 248 -45.27 32.74 -26.22
N ASP A 249 -44.85 32.60 -27.50
CA ASP A 249 -43.65 31.91 -27.90
C ASP A 249 -42.37 32.65 -27.45
N ALA A 250 -42.41 33.98 -27.40
CA ALA A 250 -41.32 34.80 -26.86
C ALA A 250 -41.13 34.52 -25.37
N LEU A 251 -42.22 34.46 -24.59
CA LEU A 251 -42.20 34.10 -23.18
C LEU A 251 -41.68 32.66 -22.98
N LEU A 252 -42.18 31.69 -23.76
CA LEU A 252 -41.73 30.31 -23.67
C LEU A 252 -40.21 30.18 -23.93
N ARG A 253 -39.71 30.88 -24.97
CA ARG A 253 -38.27 30.91 -25.26
C ARG A 253 -37.45 31.53 -24.14
N ALA A 254 -37.92 32.66 -23.57
CA ALA A 254 -37.23 33.29 -22.46
C ALA A 254 -37.15 32.36 -21.23
N LYS A 255 -38.25 31.66 -20.89
CA LYS A 255 -38.28 30.65 -19.80
C LYS A 255 -37.39 29.45 -20.08
N GLN A 256 -37.36 28.92 -21.30
CA GLN A 256 -36.45 27.83 -21.70
C GLN A 256 -34.97 28.22 -21.58
N THR A 257 -34.64 29.44 -22.00
CA THR A 257 -33.30 29.99 -21.86
C THR A 257 -32.90 30.11 -20.39
N LEU A 258 -33.80 30.62 -19.55
CA LEU A 258 -33.58 30.74 -18.10
C LEU A 258 -33.32 29.36 -17.49
N ALA A 259 -34.15 28.38 -17.77
CA ALA A 259 -34.00 27.02 -17.25
C ALA A 259 -32.67 26.36 -17.70
N SER A 260 -32.25 26.57 -18.96
CA SER A 260 -30.97 26.06 -19.46
C SER A 260 -29.77 26.73 -18.79
N LEU A 261 -29.85 28.03 -18.49
CA LEU A 261 -28.82 28.76 -17.74
C LEU A 261 -28.72 28.30 -16.29
N GLU A 262 -29.83 28.03 -15.62
CA GLU A 262 -29.84 27.49 -14.25
C GLU A 262 -29.16 26.13 -14.19
N ILE A 263 -29.45 25.25 -15.15
CA ILE A 263 -28.76 23.93 -15.25
C ILE A 263 -27.26 24.12 -15.52
N ALA A 264 -26.91 24.99 -16.47
CA ALA A 264 -25.50 25.26 -16.80
C ALA A 264 -24.73 25.80 -15.58
N GLN A 265 -25.35 26.67 -14.77
CA GLN A 265 -24.76 27.20 -13.54
C GLN A 265 -24.41 26.09 -12.52
N VAL A 266 -25.29 25.09 -12.37
CA VAL A 266 -24.99 23.92 -11.50
C VAL A 266 -23.74 23.17 -11.97
N HIS A 267 -23.59 22.96 -13.27
CA HIS A 267 -22.42 22.31 -13.83
C HIS A 267 -21.13 23.14 -13.62
N VAL A 268 -21.18 24.44 -13.90
CA VAL A 268 -20.02 25.32 -13.69
C VAL A 268 -19.61 25.37 -12.24
N LYS A 269 -20.55 25.50 -11.31
CA LYS A 269 -20.26 25.42 -9.86
C LYS A 269 -19.65 24.08 -9.45
N SER A 270 -20.08 22.98 -10.02
CA SER A 270 -19.49 21.66 -9.77
C SER A 270 -18.06 21.56 -10.29
N GLN A 271 -17.78 22.10 -11.48
CA GLN A 271 -16.42 22.16 -12.02
C GLN A 271 -15.49 22.99 -11.12
N TRP A 272 -15.93 24.16 -10.68
CA TRP A 272 -15.15 25.01 -9.78
C TRP A 272 -14.86 24.33 -8.44
N LYS A 273 -15.85 23.60 -7.87
CA LYS A 273 -15.60 22.80 -6.65
C LYS A 273 -14.46 21.79 -6.86
N THR A 274 -14.43 21.13 -8.00
CA THR A 274 -13.36 20.17 -8.34
C THR A 274 -12.01 20.87 -8.49
N ILE A 275 -11.95 21.99 -9.20
CA ILE A 275 -10.73 22.79 -9.40
C ILE A 275 -10.18 23.27 -8.05
N LEU A 276 -11.03 23.85 -7.21
CA LEU A 276 -10.63 24.33 -5.89
C LEU A 276 -10.18 23.19 -4.97
N PHE A 277 -10.87 22.05 -5.00
CA PHE A 277 -10.48 20.87 -4.26
C PHE A 277 -9.09 20.38 -4.68
N THR A 278 -8.85 20.28 -5.99
CA THR A 278 -7.55 19.86 -6.54
C THR A 278 -6.43 20.82 -6.14
N SER A 279 -6.67 22.13 -6.26
CA SER A 279 -5.69 23.17 -5.89
C SER A 279 -5.39 23.14 -4.38
N ARG A 280 -6.40 22.98 -3.52
CA ARG A 280 -6.21 22.83 -2.08
C ARG A 280 -5.45 21.56 -1.71
N THR A 281 -5.73 20.46 -2.38
CA THR A 281 -5.00 19.19 -2.20
C THR A 281 -3.54 19.35 -2.58
N ALA A 282 -3.25 20.05 -3.68
CA ALA A 282 -1.87 20.34 -4.10
C ALA A 282 -1.10 21.14 -3.04
N VAL A 283 -1.73 22.17 -2.45
CA VAL A 283 -1.13 22.92 -1.33
C VAL A 283 -0.90 22.01 -0.11
N GLY A 284 -1.87 21.16 0.22
CA GLY A 284 -1.75 20.19 1.32
C GLY A 284 -0.56 19.26 1.12
N THR A 285 -0.43 18.65 -0.05
CA THR A 285 0.67 17.73 -0.40
C THR A 285 2.04 18.43 -0.38
N ALA A 286 2.12 19.64 -0.96
CA ALA A 286 3.36 20.42 -0.94
C ALA A 286 3.75 20.84 0.49
N THR A 287 2.78 21.22 1.33
CA THR A 287 3.00 21.54 2.74
C THR A 287 3.52 20.33 3.51
N GLN A 288 2.91 19.18 3.32
CA GLN A 288 3.35 17.93 3.95
C GLN A 288 4.79 17.60 3.55
N LYS A 289 5.13 17.68 2.27
CA LYS A 289 6.48 17.41 1.77
C LYS A 289 7.53 18.33 2.41
N VAL A 290 7.24 19.63 2.53
CA VAL A 290 8.11 20.59 3.20
C VAL A 290 8.30 20.24 4.67
N ASN A 291 7.22 19.92 5.39
CA ASN A 291 7.28 19.56 6.81
C ASN A 291 8.05 18.25 7.05
N GLU A 292 7.87 17.26 6.19
CA GLU A 292 8.61 16.00 6.26
C GLU A 292 10.10 16.18 5.99
N LEU A 293 10.47 17.01 5.00
CA LEU A 293 11.89 17.34 4.72
C LEU A 293 12.51 18.14 5.85
N LYS A 294 11.79 19.07 6.48
CA LYS A 294 12.26 19.79 7.68
C LYS A 294 12.48 18.83 8.84
N GLY A 295 11.55 17.92 9.09
CA GLY A 295 11.73 16.89 10.11
C GLY A 295 12.83 15.87 9.78
N ASP A 296 13.16 15.66 8.51
CA ASP A 296 14.29 14.84 8.10
C ASP A 296 15.63 15.58 8.30
N LEU A 297 15.66 16.90 8.10
CA LEU A 297 16.84 17.73 8.36
C LEU A 297 17.30 17.63 9.83
N GLU A 298 16.35 17.66 10.76
CA GLU A 298 16.65 17.52 12.20
C GLU A 298 17.25 16.15 12.55
N LYS A 299 16.98 15.12 11.75
CA LYS A 299 17.47 13.75 11.97
C LYS A 299 18.83 13.46 11.31
N LEU A 300 19.40 14.40 10.57
CA LEU A 300 20.74 14.24 9.98
C LEU A 300 21.85 14.22 11.03
N THR A 301 21.60 14.77 12.20
CA THR A 301 22.46 14.64 13.37
C THR A 301 21.85 13.62 14.31
N VAL A 302 22.52 12.47 14.46
CA VAL A 302 22.08 11.38 15.30
C VAL A 302 22.82 11.41 16.61
N ALA A 303 22.09 11.58 17.71
CA ALA A 303 22.64 11.57 19.07
C ALA A 303 22.40 10.21 19.76
N ALA A 304 23.26 9.88 20.73
CA ALA A 304 23.12 8.66 21.53
C ALA A 304 21.84 8.72 22.39
N PRO A 305 20.95 7.72 22.30
CA PRO A 305 19.74 7.68 23.12
C PRO A 305 20.02 7.30 24.60
N MET A 306 21.15 6.65 24.87
CA MET A 306 21.57 6.19 26.20
C MET A 306 23.09 6.09 26.27
N ASP A 307 23.63 5.92 27.47
CA ASP A 307 25.05 5.63 27.69
C ASP A 307 25.41 4.22 27.17
N GLY A 308 26.57 4.08 26.53
CA GLY A 308 26.95 2.79 26.00
C GLY A 308 28.26 2.81 25.20
N VAL A 309 28.53 1.70 24.53
CA VAL A 309 29.63 1.51 23.59
C VAL A 309 29.05 1.28 22.19
N ILE A 310 29.60 1.99 21.21
CA ILE A 310 29.15 1.93 19.81
C ILE A 310 29.90 0.82 19.08
N TRP A 311 29.14 0.06 18.28
CA TRP A 311 29.69 -0.89 17.32
C TRP A 311 29.10 -0.62 15.94
N TYR A 312 29.95 -0.59 14.89
CA TYR A 312 29.49 -0.37 13.53
C TYR A 312 28.75 -1.62 12.98
N GLY A 313 27.62 -1.39 12.31
CA GLY A 313 26.80 -2.43 11.72
C GLY A 313 25.69 -2.94 12.62
N GLN A 314 25.01 -3.97 12.14
CA GLN A 314 23.93 -4.68 12.85
C GLN A 314 24.44 -6.03 13.33
N MET A 315 24.17 -6.37 14.58
CA MET A 315 24.44 -7.70 15.14
C MET A 315 23.17 -8.54 15.10
N THR A 316 23.22 -9.67 14.44
CA THR A 316 22.13 -10.67 14.44
C THR A 316 22.71 -12.03 14.81
N SER A 317 22.14 -12.66 15.85
CA SER A 317 22.56 -13.99 16.32
C SER A 317 24.08 -14.10 16.54
N GLY A 318 24.67 -13.09 17.18
CA GLY A 318 26.10 -13.04 17.51
C GLY A 318 27.04 -12.78 16.34
N ASN A 319 26.52 -12.62 15.14
CA ASN A 319 27.30 -12.26 13.95
C ASN A 319 26.96 -10.86 13.50
N TRP A 320 27.98 -10.09 13.12
CA TRP A 320 27.80 -8.81 12.46
C TRP A 320 27.29 -9.06 11.05
N GLN A 321 26.11 -8.47 10.72
CA GLN A 321 25.54 -8.61 9.39
C GLN A 321 26.34 -7.76 8.40
N GLY A 322 26.77 -8.40 7.30
CA GLY A 322 27.38 -7.69 6.20
C GLY A 322 28.80 -8.12 5.84
N GLY A 323 29.22 -9.34 6.23
CA GLY A 323 30.44 -10.02 5.72
C GLY A 323 31.77 -9.34 6.06
N ASP A 324 31.84 -8.05 5.87
CA ASP A 324 32.87 -7.16 6.38
C ASP A 324 32.21 -6.19 7.34
N ALA A 325 32.74 -6.06 8.55
CA ALA A 325 32.36 -4.96 9.43
C ALA A 325 32.52 -3.68 8.61
N LYS A 326 31.43 -3.13 8.10
CA LYS A 326 31.45 -1.90 7.28
C LYS A 326 32.13 -0.85 8.14
N THR A 327 33.38 -0.57 7.83
CA THR A 327 34.10 0.52 8.45
C THR A 327 33.48 1.80 7.92
N LEU A 328 32.46 2.30 8.60
CA LEU A 328 31.88 3.60 8.27
C LEU A 328 32.98 4.66 8.38
N ARG A 329 33.14 5.45 7.33
CA ARG A 329 34.19 6.50 7.24
C ARG A 329 33.58 7.83 6.85
N ILE A 330 34.23 8.90 7.25
CA ILE A 330 33.89 10.24 6.77
C ILE A 330 34.02 10.28 5.24
N GLY A 331 33.02 10.85 4.57
CA GLY A 331 32.91 10.88 3.11
C GLY A 331 32.21 9.66 2.49
N GLU A 332 31.90 8.62 3.28
CA GLU A 332 31.17 7.45 2.78
C GLU A 332 29.69 7.75 2.61
N LYS A 333 29.08 7.12 1.61
CA LYS A 333 27.64 7.22 1.35
C LYS A 333 26.91 6.08 2.05
N VAL A 334 25.84 6.42 2.76
CA VAL A 334 24.98 5.49 3.47
C VAL A 334 23.54 5.58 2.97
N ALA A 335 22.79 4.51 3.10
CA ALA A 335 21.38 4.47 2.73
C ALA A 335 20.49 4.81 3.94
N ALA A 336 19.39 5.48 3.69
CA ALA A 336 18.31 5.63 4.67
C ALA A 336 17.78 4.26 5.11
N GLN A 337 17.28 4.17 6.36
CA GLN A 337 16.73 2.95 6.99
C GLN A 337 17.73 1.81 7.27
N GLN A 338 18.97 1.89 6.77
CA GLN A 338 20.01 0.90 7.08
C GLN A 338 20.46 1.04 8.54
N ALA A 339 20.67 -0.10 9.24
CA ALA A 339 21.35 -0.09 10.53
C ALA A 339 22.81 0.28 10.31
N LEU A 340 23.22 1.41 10.83
CA LEU A 340 24.59 1.93 10.66
C LEU A 340 25.49 1.48 11.80
N MET A 341 24.96 1.51 13.01
CA MET A 341 25.68 1.14 14.21
C MET A 341 24.73 0.59 15.27
N THR A 342 25.28 -0.16 16.21
CA THR A 342 24.56 -0.70 17.36
C THR A 342 25.17 -0.17 18.64
N LEU A 343 24.37 0.37 19.52
CA LEU A 343 24.75 0.86 20.84
C LEU A 343 24.43 -0.20 21.89
N CYS A 344 25.44 -0.59 22.66
CA CYS A 344 25.31 -1.61 23.68
C CYS A 344 25.74 -1.06 25.05
N VAL A 345 25.04 -1.46 26.11
CA VAL A 345 25.44 -1.15 27.49
C VAL A 345 26.63 -2.04 27.87
N PRO A 346 27.78 -1.46 28.27
CA PRO A 346 28.94 -2.25 28.64
C PRO A 346 28.63 -3.16 29.84
N GLY A 347 29.17 -4.39 29.80
CA GLY A 347 29.02 -5.37 30.89
C GLY A 347 27.68 -6.10 30.94
N LYS A 348 26.62 -5.61 30.36
CA LYS A 348 25.32 -6.29 30.29
C LYS A 348 25.27 -7.22 29.09
N MET A 349 25.57 -8.49 29.31
CA MET A 349 25.57 -9.49 28.25
C MET A 349 24.79 -10.73 28.64
N ARG A 350 24.34 -11.45 27.64
CA ARG A 350 23.83 -12.80 27.74
C ARG A 350 24.63 -13.69 26.80
N VAL A 351 24.64 -14.97 27.03
CA VAL A 351 25.23 -15.93 26.11
C VAL A 351 24.15 -16.71 25.42
N VAL A 352 24.22 -16.81 24.12
CA VAL A 352 23.26 -17.59 23.33
C VAL A 352 23.96 -18.86 22.88
N ALA A 353 23.43 -20.03 23.30
CA ALA A 353 23.89 -21.34 22.92
C ALA A 353 22.98 -21.93 21.85
N ASP A 354 23.56 -22.40 20.75
CA ASP A 354 22.84 -23.10 19.70
C ASP A 354 22.74 -24.58 20.04
N MET A 355 21.56 -25.02 20.45
CA MET A 355 21.32 -26.41 20.88
C MET A 355 20.66 -27.21 19.76
N ALA A 356 21.18 -28.42 19.53
CA ALA A 356 20.49 -29.39 18.67
C ALA A 356 19.19 -29.87 19.32
N GLU A 357 18.17 -30.21 18.53
CA GLU A 357 16.82 -30.59 18.98
C GLU A 357 16.84 -31.68 20.05
N GLY A 358 17.59 -32.75 19.84
CA GLY A 358 17.64 -33.85 20.78
C GLY A 358 18.27 -33.52 22.14
N LYS A 359 19.03 -32.44 22.25
CA LYS A 359 19.65 -31.97 23.50
C LYS A 359 18.82 -30.89 24.18
N PHE A 360 18.11 -30.07 23.41
CA PHE A 360 17.37 -28.94 23.90
C PHE A 360 16.28 -29.31 24.91
N PHE A 361 15.50 -30.33 24.62
CA PHE A 361 14.40 -30.78 25.50
C PHE A 361 14.86 -31.46 26.79
N SER A 362 16.14 -31.82 26.85
CA SER A 362 16.75 -32.47 28.04
C SER A 362 17.31 -31.47 29.05
N VAL A 363 17.31 -30.15 28.74
CA VAL A 363 17.83 -29.11 29.63
C VAL A 363 16.69 -28.38 30.30
N PRO A 364 16.46 -28.55 31.62
CA PRO A 364 15.45 -27.80 32.34
C PRO A 364 15.77 -26.32 32.41
N MET A 365 14.72 -25.47 32.43
CA MET A 365 14.87 -24.05 32.72
C MET A 365 15.48 -23.83 34.09
N GLY A 366 16.32 -22.79 34.22
CA GLY A 366 17.04 -22.50 35.47
C GLY A 366 18.28 -23.34 35.70
N THR A 367 18.63 -24.25 34.74
CA THR A 367 19.89 -25.03 34.80
C THR A 367 21.07 -24.08 34.87
N LYS A 368 21.98 -24.41 35.81
CA LYS A 368 23.26 -23.69 35.95
C LYS A 368 24.14 -23.95 34.71
N ALA A 369 24.83 -22.91 34.27
CA ALA A 369 25.77 -23.00 33.16
C ALA A 369 27.09 -22.39 33.58
N SER A 370 28.20 -23.06 33.21
CA SER A 370 29.55 -22.50 33.29
C SER A 370 29.95 -22.08 31.87
N VAL A 371 30.18 -20.78 31.70
CA VAL A 371 30.53 -20.17 30.41
C VAL A 371 32.02 -19.80 30.44
N THR A 372 32.77 -20.28 29.46
CA THR A 372 34.19 -19.98 29.28
C THR A 372 34.38 -19.29 27.92
N PRO A 373 34.77 -17.99 27.88
CA PRO A 373 35.09 -17.33 26.63
C PRO A 373 36.26 -17.98 25.94
N VAL A 374 36.19 -18.24 24.64
CA VAL A 374 37.28 -18.90 23.88
C VAL A 374 38.56 -18.05 23.89
N SER A 375 38.41 -16.70 23.91
CA SER A 375 39.53 -15.76 23.96
C SER A 375 40.16 -15.61 25.35
N PHE A 376 39.51 -16.10 26.42
CA PHE A 376 39.97 -16.04 27.79
C PHE A 376 39.66 -17.35 28.52
N PRO A 377 40.44 -18.44 28.24
CA PRO A 377 40.16 -19.77 28.76
C PRO A 377 40.26 -19.89 30.31
N GLU A 378 40.93 -18.97 30.94
CA GLU A 378 41.06 -18.87 32.41
C GLU A 378 39.83 -18.28 33.08
N MET A 379 38.99 -17.58 32.31
CA MET A 379 37.79 -16.93 32.83
C MET A 379 36.62 -17.90 32.83
N ARG A 380 36.06 -18.18 33.99
CA ARG A 380 34.81 -18.93 34.15
C ARG A 380 33.74 -17.99 34.67
N ILE A 381 32.60 -17.96 33.96
CA ILE A 381 31.45 -17.13 34.26
C ILE A 381 30.28 -18.06 34.57
N GLU A 382 29.69 -17.90 35.74
CA GLU A 382 28.49 -18.65 36.09
C GLU A 382 27.26 -17.96 35.48
N GLY A 383 26.35 -18.75 34.92
CA GLY A 383 25.10 -18.28 34.37
C GLY A 383 23.94 -19.22 34.64
N LYS A 384 22.77 -18.79 34.29
CA LYS A 384 21.52 -19.59 34.37
C LYS A 384 20.81 -19.57 33.05
N CYS A 385 20.23 -20.69 32.63
CA CYS A 385 19.37 -20.75 31.45
C CYS A 385 18.04 -20.05 31.75
N ASP A 386 17.81 -18.89 31.11
CA ASP A 386 16.67 -18.05 31.40
C ASP A 386 15.44 -18.38 30.57
N ALA A 387 15.60 -18.64 29.30
CA ALA A 387 14.49 -18.93 28.41
C ALA A 387 14.92 -19.82 27.26
N ALA A 388 14.12 -20.82 27.00
CA ALA A 388 14.19 -21.59 25.76
C ALA A 388 13.23 -20.92 24.76
N PRO A 389 13.71 -20.35 23.63
CA PRO A 389 12.83 -19.89 22.59
C PRO A 389 12.03 -21.08 22.07
N ARG A 390 10.75 -20.88 21.89
CA ARG A 390 9.83 -21.93 21.40
C ARG A 390 9.93 -22.18 19.89
N THR A 391 10.87 -21.53 19.23
CA THR A 391 11.04 -21.55 17.75
C THR A 391 12.45 -21.98 17.40
N ALA A 392 12.57 -22.98 16.53
CA ALA A 392 13.83 -23.35 15.92
C ALA A 392 14.30 -22.32 14.89
N VAL A 393 15.60 -22.10 14.82
CA VAL A 393 16.25 -21.38 13.73
C VAL A 393 16.86 -22.41 12.79
N VAL A 394 16.48 -22.37 11.51
CA VAL A 394 17.02 -23.30 10.51
C VAL A 394 18.36 -22.76 10.04
N THR A 395 19.44 -23.53 10.32
CA THR A 395 20.78 -23.25 9.83
C THR A 395 21.14 -24.20 8.67
N GLN A 396 22.28 -23.98 8.04
CA GLN A 396 22.79 -24.90 6.98
C GLN A 396 23.05 -26.32 7.50
N THR A 397 23.25 -26.49 8.81
CA THR A 397 23.50 -27.78 9.47
C THR A 397 22.25 -28.42 10.06
N GLY A 398 21.09 -27.76 9.93
CA GLY A 398 19.80 -28.22 10.45
C GLY A 398 19.16 -27.26 11.43
N PRO A 399 18.00 -27.64 12.01
CA PRO A 399 17.31 -26.80 12.99
C PRO A 399 18.11 -26.75 14.29
N VAL A 400 18.34 -25.53 14.80
CA VAL A 400 18.95 -25.27 16.10
C VAL A 400 17.98 -24.46 16.98
N TYR A 401 18.07 -24.70 18.28
CA TYR A 401 17.27 -23.99 19.28
C TYR A 401 18.20 -23.06 20.05
N PRO A 402 18.15 -21.73 19.81
CA PRO A 402 18.99 -20.78 20.53
C PRO A 402 18.53 -20.68 21.99
N MET A 403 19.35 -21.06 22.92
CA MET A 403 19.08 -21.00 24.34
C MET A 403 19.84 -19.82 24.96
N ALA A 404 19.12 -18.91 25.61
CA ALA A 404 19.72 -17.77 26.27
C ALA A 404 20.14 -18.12 27.70
N ILE A 405 21.38 -17.78 28.00
CA ILE A 405 22.00 -17.96 29.33
C ILE A 405 22.30 -16.57 29.89
N ASN A 406 21.64 -16.22 30.97
CA ASN A 406 21.92 -14.99 31.68
C ASN A 406 23.18 -15.16 32.53
N VAL A 407 24.16 -14.32 32.22
CA VAL A 407 25.47 -14.34 32.91
C VAL A 407 25.68 -13.13 33.82
N GLY A 408 24.64 -12.27 33.95
CA GLY A 408 24.71 -11.05 34.76
C GLY A 408 25.73 -10.03 34.23
N ASP A 409 26.30 -9.27 35.16
CA ASP A 409 27.34 -8.31 34.80
C ASP A 409 28.67 -9.00 34.58
N VAL A 410 29.24 -8.81 33.40
CA VAL A 410 30.48 -9.44 32.98
C VAL A 410 31.62 -8.41 32.87
N ASN A 411 32.86 -8.95 32.77
CA ASN A 411 34.02 -8.10 32.60
C ASN A 411 33.96 -7.27 31.33
N LEU A 412 34.31 -5.98 31.41
CA LEU A 412 34.30 -5.03 30.31
C LEU A 412 35.21 -5.39 29.11
N ARG A 413 36.07 -6.39 29.27
CA ARG A 413 36.87 -6.93 28.15
C ARG A 413 36.11 -7.83 27.21
N LEU A 414 34.92 -8.28 27.61
CA LEU A 414 34.08 -9.11 26.76
C LEU A 414 33.29 -8.22 25.78
N ILE A 415 33.32 -8.62 24.52
CA ILE A 415 32.69 -7.88 23.42
C ILE A 415 31.59 -8.77 22.83
N PRO A 416 30.43 -8.17 22.46
CA PRO A 416 29.40 -8.90 21.74
C PRO A 416 29.95 -9.59 20.48
N GLY A 417 29.54 -10.84 20.24
CA GLY A 417 30.03 -11.68 19.14
C GLY A 417 31.21 -12.58 19.50
N MET A 418 31.83 -12.42 20.67
CA MET A 418 32.84 -13.38 21.14
C MET A 418 32.25 -14.75 21.34
N LYS A 419 32.98 -15.80 20.92
CA LYS A 419 32.57 -17.18 21.11
C LYS A 419 32.82 -17.64 22.54
N ALA A 420 31.99 -18.53 23.02
CA ALA A 420 32.09 -19.17 24.33
C ALA A 420 31.84 -20.66 24.24
N THR A 421 32.51 -21.40 25.11
CA THR A 421 32.20 -22.80 25.41
C THR A 421 31.32 -22.82 26.66
N ILE A 422 30.23 -23.55 26.59
CA ILE A 422 29.19 -23.58 27.62
C ILE A 422 29.09 -25.00 28.13
N GLN A 423 29.20 -25.16 29.44
CA GLN A 423 28.97 -26.44 30.14
C GLN A 423 27.70 -26.27 30.98
N LEU A 424 26.71 -27.11 30.71
CA LEU A 424 25.42 -27.10 31.43
C LEU A 424 25.46 -28.18 32.52
N ASP A 425 25.10 -27.79 33.73
CA ASP A 425 24.98 -28.66 34.89
C ASP A 425 23.58 -29.28 34.95
N VAL A 426 23.37 -30.30 34.10
CA VAL A 426 22.07 -30.98 34.03
C VAL A 426 21.99 -32.05 35.11
N PRO A 427 20.88 -32.22 35.83
CA PRO A 427 20.71 -33.32 36.80
C PRO A 427 20.94 -34.67 36.12
N PRO A 428 21.64 -35.64 36.83
CA PRO A 428 21.87 -36.94 36.26
C PRO A 428 20.56 -37.67 35.96
N LEU A 429 20.54 -38.42 34.87
CA LEU A 429 19.40 -39.29 34.56
C LEU A 429 19.38 -40.43 35.56
N VAL A 430 18.35 -40.52 36.38
CA VAL A 430 18.19 -41.54 37.42
C VAL A 430 17.36 -42.72 36.91
N ASN A 431 17.69 -43.93 37.40
CA ASN A 431 16.91 -45.13 37.10
C ASN A 431 16.87 -45.52 35.61
N VAL A 432 17.93 -45.21 34.83
CA VAL A 432 18.08 -45.56 33.42
C VAL A 432 18.88 -46.90 33.28
N MET A 433 18.58 -47.65 32.23
CA MET A 433 19.33 -48.88 31.93
C MET A 433 20.67 -48.50 31.32
N LEU A 434 21.75 -48.93 31.98
CA LEU A 434 23.13 -48.61 31.55
C LEU A 434 23.82 -49.81 30.99
N VAL A 435 24.49 -49.61 29.86
CA VAL A 435 25.39 -50.56 29.24
C VAL A 435 26.73 -49.90 28.92
N PRO A 436 27.87 -50.62 29.02
CA PRO A 436 29.14 -50.05 28.58
C PRO A 436 29.07 -49.61 27.12
N ASN A 437 29.65 -48.44 26.84
CA ASN A 437 29.60 -47.87 25.48
C ASN A 437 30.22 -48.80 24.43
N SER A 438 31.23 -49.61 24.84
CA SER A 438 31.90 -50.63 24.00
C SER A 438 30.98 -51.81 23.63
N ALA A 439 29.88 -52.02 24.35
CA ALA A 439 28.92 -53.10 24.07
C ALA A 439 27.91 -52.76 23.00
N VAL A 440 27.71 -51.44 22.68
CA VAL A 440 26.76 -50.99 21.66
C VAL A 440 27.48 -50.77 20.34
N ALA A 441 27.09 -51.53 19.32
CA ALA A 441 27.64 -51.42 17.98
C ALA A 441 26.51 -51.27 16.95
N ASN A 442 26.47 -50.17 16.22
CA ASN A 442 25.51 -49.92 15.11
C ASN A 442 24.04 -50.11 15.53
N GLY A 443 23.64 -49.72 16.77
CA GLY A 443 22.27 -49.88 17.26
C GLY A 443 21.92 -51.31 17.69
N PHE A 444 22.90 -52.15 17.94
CA PHE A 444 22.73 -53.53 18.41
C PHE A 444 23.62 -53.80 19.63
N VAL A 445 23.17 -54.73 20.47
CA VAL A 445 23.92 -55.27 21.59
C VAL A 445 23.88 -56.81 21.48
N TRP A 446 24.99 -57.46 21.79
CA TRP A 446 25.04 -58.93 21.87
C TRP A 446 24.66 -59.37 23.29
N ILE A 447 23.58 -60.17 23.41
CA ILE A 447 23.10 -60.74 24.67
C ILE A 447 23.47 -62.22 24.71
N ARG A 448 23.75 -62.71 25.92
CA ARG A 448 23.93 -64.16 26.17
C ARG A 448 22.68 -64.70 26.88
N ASP A 449 21.91 -65.50 26.16
CA ASP A 449 20.70 -66.15 26.66
C ASP A 449 20.91 -67.65 26.70
N ASN A 450 20.91 -68.25 27.89
CA ASN A 450 21.15 -69.68 28.10
C ASN A 450 22.45 -70.23 27.43
N GLY A 451 23.52 -69.38 27.42
CA GLY A 451 24.79 -69.77 26.80
C GLY A 451 24.86 -69.51 25.28
N VAL A 452 23.79 -69.06 24.66
CA VAL A 452 23.75 -68.73 23.22
C VAL A 452 23.84 -67.21 23.05
N GLU A 453 24.72 -66.74 22.20
CA GLU A 453 24.89 -65.32 21.87
C GLU A 453 23.91 -64.94 20.79
N LYS A 454 23.07 -63.93 21.07
CA LYS A 454 22.07 -63.40 20.14
C LYS A 454 22.29 -61.90 19.95
N LYS A 455 22.21 -61.42 18.72
CA LYS A 455 22.21 -60.00 18.40
C LYS A 455 20.81 -59.40 18.62
N LYS A 456 20.71 -58.36 19.46
CA LYS A 456 19.43 -57.71 19.80
C LYS A 456 19.48 -56.25 19.42
N ALA A 457 18.50 -55.76 18.69
CA ALA A 457 18.38 -54.34 18.36
C ALA A 457 18.04 -53.55 19.61
N VAL A 458 18.70 -52.40 19.78
CA VAL A 458 18.46 -51.49 20.93
C VAL A 458 18.33 -50.06 20.45
N VAL A 459 17.53 -49.30 21.16
CA VAL A 459 17.46 -47.85 21.01
C VAL A 459 18.30 -47.24 22.11
N SER A 460 19.42 -46.64 21.73
CA SER A 460 20.33 -45.96 22.66
C SER A 460 19.88 -44.51 22.89
N GLY A 461 19.99 -44.06 24.15
CA GLY A 461 19.76 -42.66 24.56
C GLY A 461 21.06 -41.91 24.78
N HIS A 462 21.18 -41.27 25.93
CA HIS A 462 22.35 -40.46 26.29
C HIS A 462 23.56 -41.34 26.65
N SER A 463 24.77 -40.76 26.48
CA SER A 463 26.03 -41.43 26.86
C SER A 463 26.97 -40.44 27.55
N ASP A 464 27.67 -40.90 28.60
CA ASP A 464 28.76 -40.17 29.27
C ASP A 464 30.16 -40.50 28.73
N GLY A 465 30.22 -41.28 27.62
CA GLY A 465 31.44 -41.78 27.01
C GLY A 465 31.96 -43.09 27.61
N LYS A 466 31.48 -43.51 28.79
CA LYS A 466 31.74 -44.79 29.44
C LYS A 466 30.56 -45.73 29.35
N SER A 467 29.40 -45.23 29.67
CA SER A 467 28.13 -45.93 29.66
C SER A 467 27.11 -45.26 28.73
N THR A 468 26.27 -46.03 28.13
CA THR A 468 25.19 -45.58 27.27
C THR A 468 23.84 -46.00 27.84
N GLU A 469 22.89 -45.09 27.89
CA GLU A 469 21.51 -45.36 28.23
C GLU A 469 20.85 -46.19 27.14
N ILE A 470 20.09 -47.20 27.52
CA ILE A 470 19.24 -47.96 26.61
C ILE A 470 17.79 -47.65 26.92
N MET A 471 17.11 -46.97 25.96
CA MET A 471 15.73 -46.59 26.09
C MET A 471 14.77 -47.77 25.86
N SER A 472 15.14 -48.69 24.95
CA SER A 472 14.37 -49.89 24.68
C SER A 472 15.23 -50.99 24.05
N GLY A 473 14.76 -52.25 24.13
CA GLY A 473 15.41 -53.40 23.54
C GLY A 473 16.13 -54.32 24.51
N LEU A 474 16.38 -53.89 25.78
CA LEU A 474 16.97 -54.72 26.84
C LEU A 474 16.08 -54.74 28.07
N SER A 475 16.26 -55.78 28.92
CA SER A 475 15.63 -55.88 30.23
C SER A 475 16.71 -55.85 31.31
N GLU A 476 16.33 -55.40 32.53
CA GLU A 476 17.23 -55.43 33.63
C GLU A 476 17.63 -56.85 33.97
N GLY A 477 18.93 -57.06 34.13
CA GLY A 477 19.49 -58.40 34.35
C GLY A 477 19.95 -59.14 33.10
N ASP A 478 19.62 -58.66 31.89
CA ASP A 478 20.14 -59.26 30.65
C ASP A 478 21.67 -59.30 30.68
N GLU A 479 22.24 -60.43 30.33
CA GLU A 479 23.69 -60.58 30.25
C GLU A 479 24.19 -60.18 28.87
N ILE A 480 25.01 -59.15 28.80
CA ILE A 480 25.52 -58.56 27.56
C ILE A 480 27.04 -58.77 27.42
N LEU A 481 27.53 -58.85 26.20
CA LEU A 481 28.96 -58.86 25.93
C LEU A 481 29.50 -57.42 26.06
N THR A 482 30.63 -57.25 26.78
CA THR A 482 31.24 -55.95 27.03
C THR A 482 31.93 -55.33 25.81
N GLN A 483 32.17 -56.13 24.77
CA GLN A 483 32.67 -55.65 23.47
C GLN A 483 31.72 -56.14 22.38
N GLY A 484 31.21 -55.22 21.60
CA GLY A 484 30.43 -55.57 20.42
C GLY A 484 31.28 -56.34 19.41
N LYS A 485 30.72 -57.45 18.92
CA LYS A 485 31.37 -58.12 17.77
C LYS A 485 31.04 -57.29 16.52
N PRO A 486 31.98 -57.08 15.59
CA PRO A 486 31.79 -56.39 14.33
C PRO A 486 30.68 -56.97 13.44
#